data_c9092b004ff12598e98800368c08b3bd
#
_entry.id   c9092b004ff12598e98800368c08b3bd
#
_cell.length_a   1.000
_cell.length_b   1.000
_cell.length_c   1.000
_cell.angle_alpha   90.00
_cell.angle_beta   90.00
_cell.angle_gamma   90.00
#
_symmetry.space_group_name_H-M   'P 1'
#
loop_
_entity.id
_entity.type
_entity.pdbx_description
1 polymer ?
#
loop_
_entity_poly.entity_id
_entity_poly.type
_entity_poly.pdbx_seq_one_letter_code
_entity_poly.pdbx_strand_id
1 'polypeptide(L)'
;GIEARNMAVQIIAYDEEQMSVTYQTAFDTVAGTISFENEALFLKGEDGYKLVWDDSMIFPNLTSADKVRVSTTQAERGEILDRNGRVLAGKGTASSVGIVPGKLENREEAIAQIAGLLEITPEAIEKKLSAKWVKDDSFVPIKTIPRVEEIELMSISPEEEVLKEKERHDKLLEIPGVMISDVEVREYPLGEAAAHLVGYVQSVTAEDLEEHAGEGYTANSVIGKSGMEGLFEKELKGKNGCRVYIVNSEGKEKEELAYILVQDGHNIKLTIDANLQSSLYEQFKEDKSCSIAMNPYSGEILALVSTPSYDNNDFI
;
A
#
# COMPACT_ATOMS: atom_id res chain seq x y z
N GLY A 1 -1.68 -10.30 14.26
CA GLY A 1 -2.49 -11.43 14.70
C GLY A 1 -3.88 -11.42 14.05
N ILE A 2 -4.75 -12.36 14.39
CA ILE A 2 -6.12 -12.46 13.85
C ILE A 2 -7.08 -11.39 14.37
N GLU A 3 -6.69 -10.63 15.41
CA GLU A 3 -7.50 -9.59 16.07
C GLU A 3 -8.89 -10.08 16.50
N ALA A 4 -8.93 -11.22 17.20
CA ALA A 4 -10.20 -11.79 17.66
C ALA A 4 -10.96 -10.81 18.56
N ARG A 5 -12.24 -10.58 18.24
CA ARG A 5 -13.17 -9.68 18.94
C ARG A 5 -14.53 -10.34 19.08
N ASN A 6 -15.37 -9.84 19.98
CA ASN A 6 -16.77 -10.28 20.12
C ASN A 6 -16.91 -11.80 20.29
N MET A 7 -16.02 -12.43 21.07
CA MET A 7 -16.05 -13.88 21.26
C MET A 7 -17.29 -14.29 22.04
N ALA A 8 -18.02 -15.24 21.47
CA ALA A 8 -19.19 -15.90 22.08
C ALA A 8 -18.96 -17.42 22.10
N VAL A 9 -19.26 -18.05 23.23
CA VAL A 9 -19.24 -19.51 23.38
C VAL A 9 -20.61 -19.96 23.86
N GLN A 10 -21.21 -20.91 23.14
CA GLN A 10 -22.50 -21.48 23.47
C GLN A 10 -22.36 -22.98 23.66
N ILE A 11 -22.81 -23.51 24.79
CA ILE A 11 -22.90 -24.95 25.02
C ILE A 11 -24.08 -25.49 24.19
N ILE A 12 -23.82 -26.52 23.38
CA ILE A 12 -24.82 -27.20 22.54
C ILE A 12 -25.32 -28.44 23.23
N ALA A 13 -24.43 -29.27 23.76
CA ALA A 13 -24.75 -30.53 24.40
C ALA A 13 -23.71 -30.92 25.45
N TYR A 14 -24.07 -31.83 26.34
CA TYR A 14 -23.12 -32.46 27.26
C TYR A 14 -23.40 -33.97 27.31
N ASP A 15 -22.37 -34.76 27.48
CA ASP A 15 -22.44 -36.21 27.63
C ASP A 15 -21.77 -36.59 29.00
N GLU A 16 -22.60 -37.04 29.92
CA GLU A 16 -22.14 -37.42 31.26
C GLU A 16 -21.31 -38.72 31.27
N GLU A 17 -21.59 -39.66 30.31
CA GLU A 17 -20.87 -40.92 30.22
C GLU A 17 -19.47 -40.72 29.67
N GLN A 18 -19.35 -39.89 28.65
CA GLN A 18 -18.06 -39.53 28.05
C GLN A 18 -17.35 -38.38 28.74
N MET A 19 -18.03 -37.72 29.71
CA MET A 19 -17.54 -36.51 30.36
C MET A 19 -17.11 -35.43 29.36
N SER A 20 -17.95 -35.21 28.31
CA SER A 20 -17.67 -34.23 27.30
C SER A 20 -18.75 -33.16 27.18
N VAL A 21 -18.36 -32.01 26.67
CA VAL A 21 -19.23 -30.87 26.37
C VAL A 21 -18.99 -30.44 24.94
N THR A 22 -20.04 -30.50 24.11
CA THR A 22 -20.02 -29.91 22.78
C THR A 22 -20.41 -28.46 22.86
N TYR A 23 -19.60 -27.60 22.27
CA TYR A 23 -19.83 -26.15 22.27
C TYR A 23 -19.55 -25.53 20.91
N GLN A 24 -20.23 -24.42 20.64
CA GLN A 24 -19.99 -23.57 19.48
C GLN A 24 -19.23 -22.32 19.93
N THR A 25 -18.18 -22.01 19.22
CA THR A 25 -17.45 -20.76 19.37
C THR A 25 -17.66 -19.90 18.12
N ALA A 26 -17.90 -18.61 18.31
CA ALA A 26 -17.94 -17.61 17.23
C ALA A 26 -17.22 -16.35 17.66
N PHE A 27 -16.43 -15.76 16.76
CA PHE A 27 -15.75 -14.49 17.01
C PHE A 27 -15.38 -13.81 15.71
N ASP A 28 -15.27 -12.49 15.76
CA ASP A 28 -14.87 -11.68 14.61
C ASP A 28 -13.35 -11.61 14.51
N THR A 29 -12.85 -11.60 13.27
CA THR A 29 -11.44 -11.46 12.93
C THR A 29 -11.25 -10.43 11.82
N VAL A 30 -9.99 -10.12 11.49
CA VAL A 30 -9.64 -9.28 10.32
C VAL A 30 -10.13 -9.85 8.98
N ALA A 31 -10.42 -11.16 8.92
CA ALA A 31 -10.93 -11.83 7.72
C ALA A 31 -12.42 -12.24 7.84
N GLY A 32 -13.17 -11.58 8.72
CA GLY A 32 -14.58 -11.88 8.97
C GLY A 32 -14.81 -12.77 10.20
N THR A 33 -16.04 -13.25 10.36
CA THR A 33 -16.44 -14.06 11.50
C THR A 33 -16.03 -15.52 11.30
N ILE A 34 -15.33 -16.08 12.28
CA ILE A 34 -15.03 -17.51 12.37
C ILE A 34 -16.03 -18.13 13.33
N SER A 35 -16.62 -19.25 12.96
CA SER A 35 -17.53 -20.03 13.80
C SER A 35 -17.28 -21.52 13.57
N PHE A 36 -17.16 -22.27 14.67
CA PHE A 36 -16.95 -23.71 14.65
C PHE A 36 -17.57 -24.38 15.86
N GLU A 37 -17.89 -25.66 15.72
CA GLU A 37 -18.24 -26.54 16.83
C GLU A 37 -17.02 -27.31 17.27
N ASN A 38 -16.93 -27.57 18.58
CA ASN A 38 -15.83 -28.33 19.16
C ASN A 38 -16.31 -29.11 20.39
N GLU A 39 -15.51 -30.06 20.84
CA GLU A 39 -15.76 -30.87 22.01
C GLU A 39 -14.68 -30.67 23.07
N ALA A 40 -15.09 -30.43 24.30
CA ALA A 40 -14.22 -30.33 25.44
C ALA A 40 -14.37 -31.54 26.34
N LEU A 41 -13.29 -32.24 26.63
CA LEU A 41 -13.26 -33.39 27.50
C LEU A 41 -12.91 -32.98 28.93
N PHE A 42 -13.53 -33.65 29.92
CA PHE A 42 -13.29 -33.41 31.34
C PHE A 42 -12.88 -34.68 32.04
N LEU A 43 -12.03 -34.56 33.03
CA LEU A 43 -11.69 -35.63 33.98
C LEU A 43 -12.29 -35.33 35.34
N LYS A 44 -12.94 -36.31 35.99
CA LYS A 44 -13.45 -36.18 37.34
C LYS A 44 -12.29 -36.39 38.34
N GLY A 45 -11.99 -35.38 39.13
CA GLY A 45 -11.04 -35.42 40.23
C GLY A 45 -11.72 -35.38 41.57
N GLU A 46 -10.94 -35.39 42.67
CA GLU A 46 -11.45 -35.30 44.04
C GLU A 46 -12.14 -33.95 44.32
N ASP A 47 -11.63 -32.87 43.70
CA ASP A 47 -12.12 -31.48 43.85
C ASP A 47 -13.08 -31.03 42.76
N GLY A 48 -13.60 -31.93 41.93
CA GLY A 48 -14.49 -31.61 40.81
C GLY A 48 -13.96 -32.01 39.43
N TYR A 49 -14.45 -31.37 38.36
CA TYR A 49 -14.07 -31.67 37.01
C TYR A 49 -12.89 -30.80 36.54
N LYS A 50 -11.93 -31.41 35.84
CA LYS A 50 -10.79 -30.73 35.24
C LYS A 50 -10.85 -30.86 33.74
N LEU A 51 -10.69 -29.76 33.03
CA LEU A 51 -10.64 -29.72 31.58
C LEU A 51 -9.37 -30.39 31.06
N VAL A 52 -9.52 -31.26 30.06
CA VAL A 52 -8.41 -31.82 29.27
C VAL A 52 -8.13 -30.84 28.15
N TRP A 53 -7.11 -30.03 28.35
CA TRP A 53 -6.73 -29.00 27.40
C TRP A 53 -5.85 -29.58 26.29
N ASP A 54 -6.17 -29.24 25.02
CA ASP A 54 -5.27 -29.34 23.87
C ASP A 54 -5.51 -28.20 22.88
N ASP A 55 -4.64 -28.08 21.86
CA ASP A 55 -4.68 -26.95 20.91
C ASP A 55 -5.92 -27.00 20.00
N SER A 56 -6.54 -28.17 19.81
CA SER A 56 -7.78 -28.31 19.03
C SER A 56 -8.94 -27.51 19.64
N MET A 57 -8.86 -27.15 20.92
CA MET A 57 -9.85 -26.30 21.58
C MET A 57 -9.85 -24.86 21.07
N ILE A 58 -8.72 -24.40 20.47
CA ILE A 58 -8.61 -23.10 19.84
C ILE A 58 -9.25 -23.14 18.46
N PHE A 59 -8.86 -24.14 17.65
CA PHE A 59 -9.46 -24.48 16.35
C PHE A 59 -9.47 -26.01 16.19
N PRO A 60 -10.54 -26.63 15.68
CA PRO A 60 -10.71 -28.10 15.70
C PRO A 60 -9.55 -28.91 15.12
N ASN A 61 -8.86 -28.36 14.11
CA ASN A 61 -7.75 -29.02 13.42
C ASN A 61 -6.37 -28.48 13.79
N LEU A 62 -6.25 -27.63 14.80
CA LEU A 62 -5.00 -27.08 15.26
C LEU A 62 -4.24 -28.08 16.14
N THR A 63 -2.94 -28.23 15.91
CA THR A 63 -2.02 -29.00 16.74
C THR A 63 -0.88 -28.12 17.26
N SER A 64 -0.15 -28.57 18.27
CA SER A 64 0.95 -27.81 18.87
C SER A 64 2.10 -27.47 17.90
N ALA A 65 2.21 -28.19 16.76
CA ALA A 65 3.20 -27.93 15.73
C ALA A 65 2.71 -26.92 14.67
N ASP A 66 1.41 -26.63 14.63
CA ASP A 66 0.79 -25.77 13.63
C ASP A 66 0.88 -24.28 14.03
N LYS A 67 0.65 -23.41 13.05
CA LYS A 67 0.60 -21.95 13.25
C LYS A 67 -0.58 -21.36 12.51
N VAL A 68 -1.29 -20.44 13.18
CA VAL A 68 -2.30 -19.61 12.51
C VAL A 68 -1.59 -18.44 11.83
N ARG A 69 -1.91 -18.22 10.56
CA ARG A 69 -1.37 -17.18 9.72
C ARG A 69 -2.46 -16.25 9.22
N VAL A 70 -2.07 -15.01 8.97
CA VAL A 70 -2.90 -14.01 8.29
C VAL A 70 -2.14 -13.56 7.06
N SER A 71 -2.81 -13.52 5.92
CA SER A 71 -2.28 -12.88 4.70
C SER A 71 -3.26 -11.83 4.22
N THR A 72 -2.72 -10.70 3.77
CA THR A 72 -3.49 -9.60 3.19
C THR A 72 -3.14 -9.49 1.71
N THR A 73 -4.15 -9.42 0.85
CA THR A 73 -4.02 -9.08 -0.57
C THR A 73 -4.41 -7.63 -0.73
N GLN A 74 -3.48 -6.81 -1.22
CA GLN A 74 -3.76 -5.39 -1.45
C GLN A 74 -4.75 -5.24 -2.61
N ALA A 75 -5.72 -4.33 -2.45
CA ALA A 75 -6.59 -3.90 -3.52
C ALA A 75 -5.81 -2.95 -4.46
N GLU A 76 -6.04 -3.06 -5.75
CA GLU A 76 -5.54 -2.08 -6.70
C GLU A 76 -6.36 -0.79 -6.61
N ARG A 77 -5.66 0.35 -6.58
CA ARG A 77 -6.32 1.65 -6.56
C ARG A 77 -6.87 1.95 -7.95
N GLY A 78 -8.14 2.35 -8.05
CA GLY A 78 -8.79 2.74 -9.30
C GLY A 78 -8.07 3.93 -9.98
N GLU A 79 -8.20 4.02 -11.28
CA GLU A 79 -7.63 5.08 -12.10
C GLU A 79 -8.56 6.31 -12.17
N ILE A 80 -7.98 7.49 -12.38
CA ILE A 80 -8.70 8.69 -12.77
C ILE A 80 -8.45 8.91 -14.25
N LEU A 81 -9.53 8.94 -15.02
CA LEU A 81 -9.50 9.00 -16.50
C LEU A 81 -10.11 10.30 -17.01
N ASP A 82 -9.61 10.78 -18.14
CA ASP A 82 -10.23 11.85 -18.90
C ASP A 82 -11.52 11.36 -19.62
N ARG A 83 -12.23 12.27 -20.29
CA ARG A 83 -13.44 11.94 -21.05
C ARG A 83 -13.22 10.92 -22.18
N ASN A 84 -12.00 10.77 -22.66
CA ASN A 84 -11.60 9.88 -23.76
C ASN A 84 -11.03 8.54 -23.25
N GLY A 85 -10.91 8.37 -21.92
CA GLY A 85 -10.35 7.18 -21.28
C GLY A 85 -8.83 7.21 -21.13
N ARG A 86 -8.18 8.39 -21.27
CA ARG A 86 -6.75 8.53 -20.99
C ARG A 86 -6.53 8.67 -19.49
N VAL A 87 -5.44 8.09 -19.02
CA VAL A 87 -5.07 8.13 -17.58
C VAL A 87 -4.62 9.55 -17.21
N LEU A 88 -5.23 10.08 -16.16
CA LEU A 88 -4.83 11.31 -15.45
C LEU A 88 -4.14 10.99 -14.12
N ALA A 89 -4.52 9.89 -13.50
CA ALA A 89 -3.82 9.27 -12.38
C ALA A 89 -3.99 7.75 -12.47
N GLY A 90 -2.91 7.00 -12.43
CA GLY A 90 -2.94 5.56 -12.61
C GLY A 90 -1.72 4.86 -12.02
N LYS A 91 -1.57 3.61 -12.38
CA LYS A 91 -0.44 2.78 -12.01
C LYS A 91 0.74 3.10 -12.91
N GLY A 92 1.85 3.45 -12.32
CA GLY A 92 3.13 3.68 -12.99
C GLY A 92 4.24 2.84 -12.39
N THR A 93 5.44 3.00 -12.93
CA THR A 93 6.65 2.36 -12.43
C THR A 93 7.73 3.41 -12.21
N ALA A 94 8.35 3.37 -11.05
CA ALA A 94 9.48 4.22 -10.72
C ALA A 94 10.67 3.38 -10.21
N SER A 95 11.81 4.00 -10.04
CA SER A 95 13.02 3.38 -9.53
C SER A 95 13.20 3.67 -8.05
N SER A 96 13.11 2.63 -7.21
CA SER A 96 13.43 2.73 -5.78
C SER A 96 14.92 2.57 -5.57
N VAL A 97 15.58 3.64 -5.15
CA VAL A 97 16.99 3.63 -4.74
C VAL A 97 17.06 3.21 -3.29
N GLY A 98 17.77 2.15 -3.02
CA GLY A 98 17.96 1.63 -1.67
C GLY A 98 19.41 1.28 -1.38
N ILE A 99 19.69 1.08 -0.10
CA ILE A 99 21.02 0.77 0.43
C ILE A 99 20.97 -0.59 1.10
N VAL A 100 22.02 -1.42 0.86
CA VAL A 100 22.31 -2.64 1.64
C VAL A 100 23.46 -2.30 2.59
N PRO A 101 23.20 -2.09 3.90
CA PRO A 101 24.18 -1.52 4.82
C PRO A 101 25.51 -2.27 4.89
N GLY A 102 25.48 -3.61 4.88
CA GLY A 102 26.68 -4.44 4.94
C GLY A 102 27.55 -4.44 3.68
N LYS A 103 27.08 -3.80 2.60
CA LYS A 103 27.83 -3.66 1.33
C LYS A 103 28.39 -2.24 1.12
N LEU A 104 28.09 -1.29 2.04
CA LEU A 104 28.64 0.05 1.97
C LEU A 104 30.12 0.04 2.29
N GLU A 105 30.92 0.56 1.38
CA GLU A 105 32.31 0.92 1.63
C GLU A 105 32.38 2.41 2.02
N ASN A 106 33.24 2.79 2.97
CA ASN A 106 33.40 4.17 3.45
C ASN A 106 32.04 4.84 3.75
N ARG A 107 31.28 4.28 4.71
CA ARG A 107 29.87 4.61 4.99
C ARG A 107 29.57 6.12 4.97
N GLU A 108 30.37 6.95 5.63
CA GLU A 108 30.13 8.40 5.71
C GLU A 108 30.23 9.07 4.32
N GLU A 109 31.25 8.70 3.54
CA GLU A 109 31.47 9.23 2.20
C GLU A 109 30.36 8.76 1.24
N ALA A 110 30.01 7.46 1.27
CA ALA A 110 28.91 6.90 0.47
C ALA A 110 27.58 7.57 0.77
N ILE A 111 27.24 7.77 2.05
CA ILE A 111 26.02 8.44 2.45
C ILE A 111 26.00 9.91 1.97
N ALA A 112 27.13 10.61 2.06
CA ALA A 112 27.22 11.99 1.57
C ALA A 112 27.03 12.07 0.04
N GLN A 113 27.61 11.14 -0.72
CA GLN A 113 27.43 11.03 -2.17
C GLN A 113 25.98 10.72 -2.55
N ILE A 114 25.37 9.71 -1.91
CA ILE A 114 23.96 9.34 -2.13
C ILE A 114 23.04 10.50 -1.80
N ALA A 115 23.27 11.19 -0.68
CA ALA A 115 22.51 12.35 -0.25
C ALA A 115 22.55 13.47 -1.29
N GLY A 116 23.74 13.76 -1.85
CA GLY A 116 23.90 14.76 -2.91
C GLY A 116 23.19 14.37 -4.21
N LEU A 117 23.28 13.10 -4.63
CA LEU A 117 22.63 12.62 -5.85
C LEU A 117 21.10 12.55 -5.73
N LEU A 118 20.58 12.25 -4.54
CA LEU A 118 19.15 12.16 -4.27
C LEU A 118 18.53 13.47 -3.77
N GLU A 119 19.32 14.51 -3.58
CA GLU A 119 18.85 15.81 -3.06
C GLU A 119 18.14 15.69 -1.71
N ILE A 120 18.72 14.89 -0.80
CA ILE A 120 18.23 14.69 0.56
C ILE A 120 19.36 14.88 1.55
N THR A 121 19.02 14.97 2.85
CA THR A 121 20.07 15.15 3.87
C THR A 121 20.69 13.80 4.29
N PRO A 122 21.99 13.75 4.63
CA PRO A 122 22.63 12.56 5.18
C PRO A 122 21.90 12.00 6.42
N GLU A 123 21.38 12.87 7.27
CA GLU A 123 20.65 12.52 8.49
C GLU A 123 19.35 11.74 8.16
N ALA A 124 18.68 12.08 7.05
CA ALA A 124 17.49 11.34 6.60
C ALA A 124 17.84 9.91 6.20
N ILE A 125 18.98 9.70 5.56
CA ILE A 125 19.49 8.36 5.21
C ILE A 125 19.84 7.60 6.49
N GLU A 126 20.62 8.21 7.39
CA GLU A 126 21.03 7.59 8.66
C GLU A 126 19.83 7.19 9.53
N LYS A 127 18.79 8.02 9.58
CA LYS A 127 17.55 7.71 10.28
C LYS A 127 16.89 6.45 9.73
N LYS A 128 16.85 6.27 8.41
CA LYS A 128 16.30 5.06 7.78
C LYS A 128 17.17 3.83 8.04
N LEU A 129 18.49 3.96 7.95
CA LEU A 129 19.44 2.88 8.21
C LEU A 129 19.51 2.44 9.68
N SER A 130 19.13 3.31 10.63
CA SER A 130 19.08 3.02 12.07
C SER A 130 17.78 2.36 12.55
N ALA A 131 16.84 2.07 11.66
CA ALA A 131 15.57 1.44 12.03
C ALA A 131 15.78 0.01 12.58
N LYS A 132 15.01 -0.38 13.59
CA LYS A 132 15.19 -1.67 14.33
C LYS A 132 15.13 -2.94 13.47
N TRP A 133 14.49 -2.89 12.32
CA TRP A 133 14.35 -4.01 11.40
C TRP A 133 15.54 -4.17 10.43
N VAL A 134 16.37 -3.13 10.31
CA VAL A 134 17.50 -3.08 9.38
C VAL A 134 18.61 -4.01 9.86
N LYS A 135 19.09 -4.86 8.95
CA LYS A 135 20.26 -5.75 9.11
C LYS A 135 21.25 -5.46 7.99
N ASP A 136 22.44 -6.03 8.08
CA ASP A 136 23.52 -5.81 7.11
C ASP A 136 23.12 -6.24 5.68
N ASP A 137 22.24 -7.22 5.54
CA ASP A 137 21.76 -7.76 4.26
C ASP A 137 20.40 -7.18 3.82
N SER A 138 19.79 -6.28 4.62
CA SER A 138 18.50 -5.69 4.31
C SER A 138 18.62 -4.67 3.18
N PHE A 139 17.70 -4.71 2.22
CA PHE A 139 17.46 -3.60 1.30
C PHE A 139 16.67 -2.51 2.02
N VAL A 140 17.28 -1.35 2.21
CA VAL A 140 16.64 -0.19 2.88
C VAL A 140 16.28 0.86 1.83
N PRO A 141 15.00 1.03 1.47
CA PRO A 141 14.60 2.01 0.47
C PRO A 141 14.83 3.43 0.99
N ILE A 142 15.54 4.23 0.22
CA ILE A 142 15.93 5.60 0.57
C ILE A 142 15.02 6.63 -0.11
N LYS A 143 14.95 6.61 -1.43
CA LYS A 143 14.12 7.52 -2.24
C LYS A 143 13.68 6.85 -3.53
N THR A 144 12.47 7.17 -3.95
CA THR A 144 11.97 6.83 -5.28
C THR A 144 12.38 7.95 -6.24
N ILE A 145 12.83 7.60 -7.43
CA ILE A 145 13.20 8.52 -8.52
C ILE A 145 12.49 8.09 -9.81
N PRO A 146 12.32 8.98 -10.79
CA PRO A 146 11.78 8.60 -12.09
C PRO A 146 12.52 7.41 -12.69
N ARG A 147 11.78 6.54 -13.36
CA ARG A 147 12.39 5.45 -14.12
C ARG A 147 12.96 5.98 -15.41
N VAL A 148 14.18 5.58 -15.74
CA VAL A 148 14.80 5.89 -17.01
C VAL A 148 14.35 4.85 -18.04
N GLU A 149 13.54 5.24 -19.01
CA GLU A 149 13.06 4.38 -20.08
C GLU A 149 14.12 4.26 -21.19
N GLU A 150 14.54 3.04 -21.52
CA GLU A 150 15.52 2.80 -22.60
C GLU A 150 15.05 3.35 -23.94
N ILE A 151 13.74 3.35 -24.19
CA ILE A 151 13.15 3.83 -25.45
C ILE A 151 13.32 5.35 -25.59
N GLU A 152 13.28 6.10 -24.49
CA GLU A 152 13.52 7.55 -24.50
C GLU A 152 14.98 7.88 -24.80
N LEU A 153 15.90 7.06 -24.29
CA LEU A 153 17.34 7.18 -24.58
C LEU A 153 17.69 6.84 -26.03
N MET A 154 16.86 6.02 -26.69
CA MET A 154 17.03 5.66 -28.11
C MET A 154 16.48 6.70 -29.08
N SER A 155 15.85 7.76 -28.59
CA SER A 155 15.37 8.85 -29.42
C SER A 155 16.54 9.58 -30.12
N ILE A 156 16.27 10.18 -31.30
CA ILE A 156 17.29 10.92 -32.07
C ILE A 156 17.82 12.12 -31.28
N SER A 157 17.03 12.67 -30.37
CA SER A 157 17.39 13.77 -29.46
C SER A 157 16.69 13.53 -28.13
N PRO A 158 17.29 12.76 -27.21
CA PRO A 158 16.73 12.60 -25.86
C PRO A 158 16.61 13.94 -25.16
N GLU A 159 15.57 14.11 -24.37
CA GLU A 159 15.40 15.31 -23.55
C GLU A 159 16.53 15.44 -22.54
N GLU A 160 16.96 16.66 -22.26
CA GLU A 160 18.09 16.93 -21.34
C GLU A 160 17.82 16.36 -19.93
N GLU A 161 16.57 16.32 -19.53
CA GLU A 161 16.12 15.80 -18.25
C GLU A 161 16.31 14.27 -18.16
N VAL A 162 15.94 13.54 -19.19
CA VAL A 162 16.15 12.08 -19.30
C VAL A 162 17.65 11.73 -19.23
N LEU A 163 18.50 12.53 -19.87
CA LEU A 163 19.94 12.34 -19.82
C LEU A 163 20.50 12.60 -18.41
N LYS A 164 20.00 13.61 -17.70
CA LYS A 164 20.38 13.90 -16.31
C LYS A 164 19.95 12.78 -15.36
N GLU A 165 18.73 12.28 -15.51
CA GLU A 165 18.24 11.15 -14.71
C GLU A 165 19.08 9.88 -14.95
N LYS A 166 19.44 9.61 -16.22
CA LYS A 166 20.32 8.50 -16.54
C LYS A 166 21.70 8.65 -15.87
N GLU A 167 22.30 9.84 -15.96
CA GLU A 167 23.60 10.12 -15.31
C GLU A 167 23.51 9.95 -13.79
N ARG A 168 22.42 10.41 -13.17
CA ARG A 168 22.13 10.22 -11.74
C ARG A 168 22.06 8.73 -11.40
N HIS A 169 21.28 7.97 -12.17
CA HIS A 169 21.10 6.53 -12.01
C HIS A 169 22.43 5.77 -12.12
N ASP A 170 23.24 6.07 -13.15
CA ASP A 170 24.53 5.42 -13.37
C ASP A 170 25.48 5.71 -12.21
N LYS A 171 25.58 6.96 -11.74
CA LYS A 171 26.41 7.36 -10.58
C LYS A 171 25.97 6.68 -9.28
N LEU A 172 24.67 6.49 -9.07
CA LEU A 172 24.16 5.79 -7.90
C LEU A 172 24.58 4.31 -7.91
N LEU A 173 24.54 3.65 -9.07
CA LEU A 173 24.95 2.25 -9.20
C LEU A 173 26.47 2.03 -9.07
N GLU A 174 27.29 3.07 -9.26
CA GLU A 174 28.73 3.01 -9.02
C GLU A 174 29.10 2.96 -7.53
N ILE A 175 28.17 3.34 -6.63
CA ILE A 175 28.39 3.34 -5.19
C ILE A 175 28.16 1.93 -4.64
N PRO A 176 29.18 1.25 -4.05
CA PRO A 176 29.01 -0.08 -3.46
C PRO A 176 27.92 -0.09 -2.40
N GLY A 177 27.02 -1.05 -2.48
CA GLY A 177 25.89 -1.19 -1.55
C GLY A 177 24.62 -0.43 -1.95
N VAL A 178 24.65 0.40 -2.99
CA VAL A 178 23.44 0.94 -3.59
C VAL A 178 22.81 -0.09 -4.51
N MET A 179 21.50 -0.22 -4.44
CA MET A 179 20.70 -1.04 -5.34
C MET A 179 19.49 -0.24 -5.81
N ILE A 180 19.13 -0.40 -7.07
CA ILE A 180 17.95 0.19 -7.67
C ILE A 180 17.02 -0.94 -8.10
N SER A 181 15.75 -0.84 -7.73
CA SER A 181 14.72 -1.81 -8.09
C SER A 181 13.47 -1.08 -8.58
N ASP A 182 12.78 -1.67 -9.56
CA ASP A 182 11.50 -1.15 -9.99
C ASP A 182 10.47 -1.29 -8.87
N VAL A 183 9.69 -0.23 -8.65
CA VAL A 183 8.55 -0.20 -7.73
C VAL A 183 7.33 0.36 -8.43
N GLU A 184 6.20 -0.20 -8.08
CA GLU A 184 4.92 0.31 -8.52
C GLU A 184 4.58 1.58 -7.74
N VAL A 185 4.20 2.62 -8.46
CA VAL A 185 3.82 3.92 -7.88
C VAL A 185 2.51 4.42 -8.48
N ARG A 186 1.94 5.43 -7.84
CA ARG A 186 0.88 6.23 -8.43
C ARG A 186 1.52 7.25 -9.38
N GLU A 187 1.12 7.30 -10.63
CA GLU A 187 1.66 8.18 -11.65
C GLU A 187 0.61 9.17 -12.13
N TYR A 188 1.05 10.41 -12.39
CA TYR A 188 0.24 11.52 -12.86
C TYR A 188 0.79 12.04 -14.19
N PRO A 189 0.36 11.48 -15.34
CA PRO A 189 0.98 11.77 -16.64
C PRO A 189 0.92 13.23 -17.09
N LEU A 190 0.01 14.04 -16.57
CA LEU A 190 -0.07 15.47 -16.89
C LEU A 190 0.71 16.36 -15.91
N GLY A 191 1.26 15.79 -14.80
CA GLY A 191 2.04 16.54 -13.83
C GLY A 191 1.40 17.87 -13.44
N GLU A 192 2.17 18.95 -13.54
CA GLU A 192 1.76 20.31 -13.20
C GLU A 192 0.46 20.77 -13.92
N ALA A 193 0.21 20.31 -15.14
CA ALA A 193 -0.96 20.74 -15.90
C ALA A 193 -2.29 20.31 -15.29
N ALA A 194 -2.31 19.27 -14.45
CA ALA A 194 -3.51 18.76 -13.83
C ALA A 194 -3.41 18.60 -12.29
N ALA A 195 -2.31 19.02 -11.67
CA ALA A 195 -2.02 18.75 -10.26
C ALA A 195 -3.13 19.22 -9.31
N HIS A 196 -3.60 20.45 -9.44
CA HIS A 196 -4.67 20.99 -8.59
C HIS A 196 -6.01 20.26 -8.77
N LEU A 197 -6.29 19.80 -10.00
CA LEU A 197 -7.51 19.07 -10.32
C LEU A 197 -7.44 17.63 -9.79
N VAL A 198 -6.39 16.92 -10.15
CA VAL A 198 -6.24 15.49 -9.84
C VAL A 198 -5.85 15.29 -8.38
N GLY A 199 -4.98 16.15 -7.85
CA GLY A 199 -4.43 15.99 -6.51
C GLY A 199 -3.32 14.94 -6.48
N TYR A 200 -3.07 14.39 -5.30
CA TYR A 200 -2.01 13.39 -5.09
C TYR A 200 -2.35 12.45 -3.93
N VAL A 201 -1.67 11.32 -3.88
CA VAL A 201 -1.69 10.40 -2.75
C VAL A 201 -0.41 10.56 -1.92
N GLN A 202 -0.50 10.26 -0.64
CA GLN A 202 0.67 10.16 0.26
C GLN A 202 0.55 8.96 1.17
N SER A 203 1.67 8.53 1.75
CA SER A 203 1.69 7.53 2.82
C SER A 203 0.85 8.01 3.99
N VAL A 204 0.07 7.10 4.55
CA VAL A 204 -0.79 7.35 5.71
C VAL A 204 0.04 7.77 6.91
N THR A 205 -0.34 8.85 7.58
CA THR A 205 0.25 9.33 8.83
C THR A 205 -0.44 8.69 10.05
N ALA A 206 0.12 8.88 11.24
CA ALA A 206 -0.53 8.44 12.48
C ALA A 206 -1.88 9.14 12.69
N GLU A 207 -1.99 10.41 12.31
CA GLU A 207 -3.21 11.21 12.38
C GLU A 207 -4.28 10.67 11.40
N ASP A 208 -3.89 10.33 10.17
CA ASP A 208 -4.80 9.69 9.21
C ASP A 208 -5.35 8.35 9.74
N LEU A 209 -4.50 7.55 10.41
CA LEU A 209 -4.94 6.28 10.99
C LEU A 209 -5.95 6.46 12.13
N GLU A 210 -5.85 7.54 12.90
CA GLU A 210 -6.80 7.88 13.95
C GLU A 210 -8.12 8.39 13.35
N GLU A 211 -8.04 9.30 12.36
CA GLU A 211 -9.22 9.89 11.72
C GLU A 211 -10.03 8.84 10.94
N HIS A 212 -9.35 7.93 10.26
CA HIS A 212 -9.96 6.87 9.44
C HIS A 212 -9.94 5.48 10.12
N ALA A 213 -10.02 5.47 11.46
CA ALA A 213 -10.00 4.23 12.22
C ALA A 213 -11.15 3.29 11.81
N GLY A 214 -10.81 2.04 11.47
CA GLY A 214 -11.78 1.03 11.02
C GLY A 214 -12.07 1.06 9.52
N GLU A 215 -11.51 1.97 8.75
CA GLU A 215 -11.67 2.04 7.30
C GLU A 215 -10.66 1.17 6.53
N GLY A 216 -9.85 0.36 7.22
CA GLY A 216 -8.95 -0.62 6.62
C GLY A 216 -7.59 -0.06 6.19
N TYR A 217 -7.20 1.13 6.66
CA TYR A 217 -5.85 1.67 6.47
C TYR A 217 -4.86 1.01 7.42
N THR A 218 -3.63 0.89 6.94
CA THR A 218 -2.47 0.42 7.69
C THR A 218 -1.32 1.43 7.54
N ALA A 219 -0.27 1.28 8.31
CA ALA A 219 0.92 2.14 8.20
C ALA A 219 1.61 2.12 6.81
N ASN A 220 1.30 1.10 5.99
CA ASN A 220 1.84 0.96 4.63
C ASN A 220 0.83 1.38 3.54
N SER A 221 -0.32 1.90 3.93
CA SER A 221 -1.33 2.38 2.98
C SER A 221 -0.99 3.77 2.47
N VAL A 222 -1.58 4.12 1.32
CA VAL A 222 -1.61 5.48 0.80
C VAL A 222 -3.03 6.02 0.89
N ILE A 223 -3.16 7.35 0.97
CA ILE A 223 -4.45 8.05 1.03
C ILE A 223 -4.42 9.27 0.12
N GLY A 224 -5.51 9.54 -0.58
CA GLY A 224 -5.69 10.76 -1.37
C GLY A 224 -5.78 11.99 -0.48
N LYS A 225 -4.93 12.99 -0.73
CA LYS A 225 -4.83 14.20 0.10
C LYS A 225 -5.56 15.40 -0.47
N SER A 226 -5.71 15.49 -1.77
CA SER A 226 -6.34 16.64 -2.42
C SER A 226 -6.98 16.26 -3.75
N GLY A 227 -7.65 17.22 -4.40
CA GLY A 227 -8.22 17.06 -5.73
C GLY A 227 -9.19 15.87 -5.83
N MET A 228 -9.20 15.23 -7.00
CA MET A 228 -10.04 14.06 -7.25
C MET A 228 -9.57 12.84 -6.47
N GLU A 229 -8.27 12.72 -6.18
CA GLU A 229 -7.71 11.65 -5.34
C GLU A 229 -8.33 11.66 -3.94
N GLY A 230 -8.45 12.83 -3.31
CA GLY A 230 -9.06 12.95 -1.99
C GLY A 230 -10.59 12.90 -2.04
N LEU A 231 -11.21 13.53 -3.04
CA LEU A 231 -12.66 13.60 -3.17
C LEU A 231 -13.30 12.21 -3.40
N PHE A 232 -12.63 11.36 -4.18
CA PHE A 232 -13.10 10.02 -4.54
C PHE A 232 -12.29 8.91 -3.86
N GLU A 233 -11.68 9.21 -2.72
CA GLU A 233 -10.85 8.25 -1.97
C GLU A 233 -11.58 6.92 -1.71
N LYS A 234 -12.85 6.97 -1.33
CA LYS A 234 -13.65 5.77 -1.00
C LYS A 234 -13.86 4.85 -2.20
N GLU A 235 -14.06 5.45 -3.38
CA GLU A 235 -14.25 4.73 -4.64
C GLU A 235 -12.92 4.21 -5.17
N LEU A 236 -11.88 5.04 -5.10
CA LEU A 236 -10.58 4.73 -5.68
C LEU A 236 -9.80 3.67 -4.90
N LYS A 237 -9.84 3.70 -3.55
CA LYS A 237 -8.92 2.87 -2.76
C LYS A 237 -9.23 1.37 -2.78
N GLY A 238 -10.48 0.96 -3.06
CA GLY A 238 -10.90 -0.44 -2.97
C GLY A 238 -10.95 -0.99 -1.55
N LYS A 239 -10.95 -2.31 -1.42
CA LYS A 239 -10.92 -3.02 -0.13
C LYS A 239 -9.96 -4.19 -0.20
N ASN A 240 -9.00 -4.22 0.70
CA ASN A 240 -8.04 -5.31 0.79
C ASN A 240 -8.73 -6.63 1.10
N GLY A 241 -8.26 -7.69 0.45
CA GLY A 241 -8.59 -9.06 0.83
C GLY A 241 -7.78 -9.51 2.05
N CYS A 242 -8.34 -10.41 2.83
CA CYS A 242 -7.67 -10.97 3.98
C CYS A 242 -8.02 -12.46 4.14
N ARG A 243 -7.05 -13.27 4.53
CA ARG A 243 -7.24 -14.70 4.82
C ARG A 243 -6.63 -15.05 6.15
N VAL A 244 -7.35 -15.87 6.92
CA VAL A 244 -6.85 -16.53 8.14
C VAL A 244 -6.81 -18.02 7.87
N TYR A 245 -5.65 -18.65 8.07
CA TYR A 245 -5.44 -20.06 7.75
C TYR A 245 -4.42 -20.71 8.68
N ILE A 246 -4.50 -22.05 8.80
CA ILE A 246 -3.57 -22.88 9.56
C ILE A 246 -2.49 -23.41 8.63
N VAL A 247 -1.23 -23.33 9.06
CA VAL A 247 -0.08 -23.99 8.39
C VAL A 247 0.55 -25.00 9.33
N ASN A 248 1.04 -26.10 8.77
CA ASN A 248 1.78 -27.11 9.51
C ASN A 248 3.24 -26.66 9.81
N SER A 249 4.00 -27.49 10.49
CA SER A 249 5.42 -27.25 10.82
C SER A 249 6.32 -27.01 9.61
N GLU A 250 5.93 -27.51 8.44
CA GLU A 250 6.67 -27.35 7.17
C GLU A 250 6.24 -26.06 6.42
N GLY A 251 5.27 -25.31 6.95
CA GLY A 251 4.73 -24.10 6.33
C GLY A 251 3.67 -24.37 5.26
N LYS A 252 3.25 -25.62 5.07
CA LYS A 252 2.18 -25.98 4.13
C LYS A 252 0.81 -25.66 4.74
N GLU A 253 -0.05 -25.05 3.93
CA GLU A 253 -1.43 -24.74 4.30
C GLU A 253 -2.22 -26.04 4.58
N LYS A 254 -2.92 -26.04 5.70
CA LYS A 254 -3.71 -27.16 6.21
C LYS A 254 -5.21 -26.90 6.12
N GLU A 255 -5.63 -25.68 6.48
CA GLU A 255 -7.02 -25.27 6.50
C GLU A 255 -7.15 -23.75 6.40
N GLU A 256 -8.13 -23.29 5.61
CA GLU A 256 -8.58 -21.90 5.60
C GLU A 256 -9.72 -21.72 6.60
N LEU A 257 -9.56 -20.78 7.53
CA LEU A 257 -10.54 -20.53 8.60
C LEU A 257 -11.54 -19.45 8.25
N ALA A 258 -11.06 -18.38 7.60
CA ALA A 258 -11.89 -17.27 7.12
C ALA A 258 -11.19 -16.52 5.99
N TYR A 259 -11.97 -15.89 5.11
CA TYR A 259 -11.45 -15.02 4.08
C TYR A 259 -12.41 -13.89 3.73
N ILE A 260 -11.85 -12.76 3.33
CA ILE A 260 -12.53 -11.68 2.64
C ILE A 260 -11.86 -11.51 1.28
N LEU A 261 -12.65 -11.53 0.22
CA LEU A 261 -12.14 -11.29 -1.14
C LEU A 261 -11.68 -9.86 -1.30
N VAL A 262 -10.56 -9.67 -2.00
CA VAL A 262 -10.10 -8.36 -2.44
C VAL A 262 -11.14 -7.74 -3.38
N GLN A 263 -11.35 -6.44 -3.24
CA GLN A 263 -12.20 -5.64 -4.14
C GLN A 263 -11.39 -4.43 -4.59
N ASP A 264 -10.97 -4.42 -5.84
CA ASP A 264 -10.23 -3.30 -6.39
C ASP A 264 -11.07 -2.03 -6.42
N GLY A 265 -10.40 -0.90 -6.42
CA GLY A 265 -11.03 0.41 -6.52
C GLY A 265 -11.70 0.62 -7.89
N HIS A 266 -12.67 1.50 -7.90
CA HIS A 266 -13.37 1.85 -9.14
C HIS A 266 -12.66 2.99 -9.87
N ASN A 267 -12.57 2.89 -11.19
CA ASN A 267 -12.07 3.96 -12.03
C ASN A 267 -13.06 5.13 -12.04
N ILE A 268 -12.54 6.35 -11.94
CA ILE A 268 -13.31 7.60 -12.00
C ILE A 268 -13.07 8.24 -13.36
N LYS A 269 -14.14 8.44 -14.11
CA LYS A 269 -14.08 9.12 -15.40
C LYS A 269 -14.57 10.55 -15.30
N LEU A 270 -13.69 11.50 -15.60
CA LEU A 270 -13.97 12.93 -15.60
C LEU A 270 -14.49 13.40 -16.96
N THR A 271 -15.11 14.58 -16.99
CA THR A 271 -15.50 15.28 -18.23
C THR A 271 -14.34 16.05 -18.87
N ILE A 272 -13.19 16.07 -18.22
CA ILE A 272 -11.97 16.77 -18.63
C ILE A 272 -11.44 16.18 -19.94
N ASP A 273 -10.98 17.05 -20.85
CA ASP A 273 -10.19 16.69 -22.02
C ASP A 273 -8.71 16.97 -21.72
N ALA A 274 -7.90 15.92 -21.67
CA ALA A 274 -6.48 16.01 -21.32
C ALA A 274 -5.68 16.94 -22.24
N ASN A 275 -6.00 16.96 -23.55
CA ASN A 275 -5.30 17.85 -24.47
C ASN A 275 -5.65 19.31 -24.23
N LEU A 276 -6.93 19.61 -23.99
CA LEU A 276 -7.37 20.97 -23.68
C LEU A 276 -6.79 21.44 -22.35
N GLN A 277 -6.74 20.55 -21.35
CA GLN A 277 -6.13 20.82 -20.03
C GLN A 277 -4.67 21.22 -20.19
N SER A 278 -3.86 20.41 -20.89
CA SER A 278 -2.45 20.70 -21.15
C SER A 278 -2.26 21.98 -21.97
N SER A 279 -3.07 22.18 -23.02
CA SER A 279 -2.97 23.36 -23.85
C SER A 279 -3.27 24.65 -23.08
N LEU A 280 -4.27 24.65 -22.20
CA LEU A 280 -4.55 25.80 -21.34
C LEU A 280 -3.44 26.04 -20.31
N TYR A 281 -2.90 24.96 -19.72
CA TYR A 281 -1.76 25.08 -18.79
C TYR A 281 -0.56 25.75 -19.49
N GLU A 282 -0.15 25.27 -20.67
CA GLU A 282 0.98 25.85 -21.42
C GLU A 282 0.78 27.33 -21.76
N GLN A 283 -0.46 27.77 -22.01
CA GLN A 283 -0.74 29.18 -22.30
C GLN A 283 -0.64 30.08 -21.07
N PHE A 284 -0.91 29.56 -19.88
CA PHE A 284 -1.07 30.36 -18.65
C PHE A 284 -0.06 30.02 -17.55
N LYS A 285 0.88 29.09 -17.77
CA LYS A 285 1.80 28.62 -16.74
C LYS A 285 2.70 29.73 -16.14
N GLU A 286 2.98 30.79 -16.90
CA GLU A 286 3.75 31.94 -16.45
C GLU A 286 2.90 32.96 -15.65
N ASP A 287 1.58 32.84 -15.68
CA ASP A 287 0.65 33.75 -15.04
C ASP A 287 0.17 33.19 -13.68
N LYS A 288 -0.30 34.07 -12.81
CA LYS A 288 -1.09 33.69 -11.63
C LYS A 288 -2.56 33.70 -12.02
N SER A 289 -3.09 32.59 -12.43
CA SER A 289 -4.43 32.53 -13.03
C SER A 289 -5.22 31.26 -12.69
N CYS A 290 -6.50 31.31 -13.01
CA CYS A 290 -7.38 30.13 -13.03
C CYS A 290 -8.16 30.18 -14.34
N SER A 291 -8.09 29.10 -15.13
CA SER A 291 -8.76 28.97 -16.43
C SER A 291 -9.73 27.81 -16.41
N ILE A 292 -10.96 28.05 -16.83
CA ILE A 292 -12.03 27.04 -16.87
C ILE A 292 -12.61 27.02 -18.28
N ALA A 293 -12.62 25.86 -18.91
CA ALA A 293 -13.35 25.62 -20.15
C ALA A 293 -14.58 24.76 -19.87
N MET A 294 -15.74 25.21 -20.30
CA MET A 294 -17.02 24.54 -20.08
C MET A 294 -17.82 24.44 -21.38
N ASN A 295 -18.46 23.29 -21.57
CA ASN A 295 -19.44 23.12 -22.63
C ASN A 295 -20.74 23.90 -22.26
N PRO A 296 -21.13 24.93 -23.00
CA PRO A 296 -22.27 25.76 -22.62
C PRO A 296 -23.63 25.05 -22.76
N TYR A 297 -23.68 23.94 -23.49
CA TYR A 297 -24.92 23.18 -23.72
C TYR A 297 -25.13 22.08 -22.66
N SER A 298 -24.04 21.37 -22.28
CA SER A 298 -24.13 20.26 -21.30
C SER A 298 -23.76 20.68 -19.88
N GLY A 299 -23.04 21.80 -19.71
CA GLY A 299 -22.47 22.22 -18.42
C GLY A 299 -21.22 21.43 -18.00
N GLU A 300 -20.73 20.52 -18.85
CA GLU A 300 -19.51 19.75 -18.56
C GLU A 300 -18.29 20.64 -18.48
N ILE A 301 -17.48 20.45 -17.44
CA ILE A 301 -16.16 21.08 -17.35
C ILE A 301 -15.19 20.27 -18.19
N LEU A 302 -14.59 20.91 -19.20
CA LEU A 302 -13.68 20.31 -20.16
C LEU A 302 -12.21 20.52 -19.78
N ALA A 303 -11.91 21.60 -19.09
CA ALA A 303 -10.60 21.86 -18.49
C ALA A 303 -10.73 22.77 -17.27
N LEU A 304 -9.84 22.56 -16.30
CA LEU A 304 -9.76 23.34 -15.06
C LEU A 304 -8.28 23.47 -14.66
N VAL A 305 -7.68 24.61 -14.95
CA VAL A 305 -6.26 24.91 -14.76
C VAL A 305 -6.10 25.97 -13.69
N SER A 306 -5.17 25.79 -12.78
CA SER A 306 -4.75 26.80 -11.78
C SER A 306 -3.23 26.93 -11.81
N THR A 307 -2.74 28.18 -11.84
CA THR A 307 -1.32 28.53 -11.87
C THR A 307 -0.98 29.61 -10.85
N PRO A 308 0.21 29.56 -10.20
CA PRO A 308 1.28 28.57 -10.36
C PRO A 308 0.83 27.15 -9.93
N SER A 309 1.48 26.14 -10.46
CA SER A 309 1.21 24.73 -10.16
C SER A 309 2.44 24.07 -9.51
N TYR A 310 2.34 22.77 -9.26
CA TYR A 310 3.37 21.90 -8.72
C TYR A 310 3.28 20.55 -9.44
N ASP A 311 4.35 19.77 -9.48
CA ASP A 311 4.25 18.40 -9.98
C ASP A 311 3.76 17.49 -8.85
N ASN A 312 2.61 16.85 -9.04
CA ASN A 312 2.07 15.91 -8.07
C ASN A 312 2.86 14.58 -8.00
N ASN A 313 3.70 14.28 -8.98
CA ASN A 313 4.65 13.16 -8.91
C ASN A 313 5.74 13.38 -7.86
N ASP A 314 6.03 14.61 -7.44
CA ASP A 314 7.02 14.93 -6.40
C ASP A 314 6.63 14.42 -5.00
N PHE A 315 5.36 14.06 -4.80
CA PHE A 315 4.84 13.56 -3.51
C PHE A 315 4.84 12.03 -3.37
N ILE A 316 5.33 11.31 -4.37
CA ILE A 316 5.32 9.83 -4.45
C ILE A 316 6.54 9.21 -3.76
#